data_853c33f872dfc9a5e73a7179b0d6b513
#
_entry.id   853c33f872dfc9a5e73a7179b0d6b513
#
_cell.length_a   1.000
_cell.length_b   1.000
_cell.length_c   1.000
_cell.angle_alpha   90.00
_cell.angle_beta   90.00
_cell.angle_gamma   90.00
#
_symmetry.space_group_name_H-M   'P 1'
#
loop_
_entity.id
_entity.type
_entity.pdbx_description
1 polymer ?
#
loop_
_entity_poly.entity_id
_entity_poly.type
_entity_poly.pdbx_seq_one_letter_code
_entity_poly.pdbx_strand_id
1 'polypeptide(L)'
;SSPMTLIYSDEFEEIALDLIKDCNISNSLMFEENNLNSQYENALKEGEDFTSIESTHEDLIMLMYTSGTTGHPKGAMISHQMQFFNAVNLGATARITDKTIQLVVLPLFHTGGMNCYANPILHNGGQVVLMKEFDPGKALEIIDNPEHGITHFFAVPAPFQFMMQHPNFETTDFSRIEGAGVGGAP
;
A
#
# COMPACT_ATOMS: atom_id res chain seq x y z
N SER A 1 -15.40 -10.23 10.48
CA SER A 1 -15.78 -9.81 9.12
C SER A 1 -16.40 -10.97 8.36
N SER A 2 -17.28 -10.66 7.44
CA SER A 2 -17.92 -11.64 6.56
C SER A 2 -17.63 -11.18 5.13
N PRO A 3 -16.45 -11.49 4.58
CA PRO A 3 -16.10 -11.06 3.23
C PRO A 3 -16.98 -11.77 2.21
N MET A 4 -17.44 -11.04 1.20
CA MET A 4 -18.21 -11.58 0.10
C MET A 4 -17.34 -12.03 -1.07
N THR A 5 -16.17 -11.42 -1.21
CA THR A 5 -15.22 -11.68 -2.30
C THR A 5 -13.83 -11.78 -1.74
N LEU A 6 -13.05 -12.74 -2.21
CA LEU A 6 -11.63 -12.92 -1.93
C LEU A 6 -10.85 -12.70 -3.22
N ILE A 7 -9.90 -11.75 -3.19
CA ILE A 7 -8.92 -11.57 -4.27
C ILE A 7 -7.58 -12.06 -3.73
N TYR A 8 -6.91 -12.95 -4.45
CA TYR A 8 -5.66 -13.55 -4.00
C TYR A 8 -4.72 -13.83 -5.17
N SER A 9 -3.42 -13.87 -4.87
CA SER A 9 -2.39 -14.30 -5.81
C SER A 9 -2.33 -15.83 -5.89
N ASP A 10 -1.97 -16.38 -7.04
CA ASP A 10 -1.83 -17.82 -7.31
C ASP A 10 -0.92 -18.53 -6.29
N GLU A 11 0.11 -17.85 -5.79
CA GLU A 11 0.99 -18.36 -4.74
C GLU A 11 0.28 -18.71 -3.42
N PHE A 12 -0.93 -18.16 -3.19
CA PHE A 12 -1.78 -18.41 -2.01
C PHE A 12 -2.99 -19.29 -2.29
N GLU A 13 -3.06 -19.98 -3.45
CA GLU A 13 -4.25 -20.71 -3.88
C GLU A 13 -4.73 -21.72 -2.84
N GLU A 14 -3.83 -22.54 -2.29
CA GLU A 14 -4.19 -23.58 -1.30
C GLU A 14 -4.86 -22.96 -0.06
N ILE A 15 -4.25 -21.91 0.51
CA ILE A 15 -4.80 -21.21 1.69
C ILE A 15 -6.10 -20.49 1.33
N ALA A 16 -6.20 -19.91 0.13
CA ALA A 16 -7.38 -19.21 -0.33
C ALA A 16 -8.57 -20.15 -0.47
N LEU A 17 -8.38 -21.35 -1.03
CA LEU A 17 -9.44 -22.36 -1.17
C LEU A 17 -9.97 -22.83 0.19
N ASP A 18 -9.11 -23.02 1.18
CA ASP A 18 -9.52 -23.36 2.55
C ASP A 18 -10.32 -22.21 3.17
N LEU A 19 -9.88 -20.96 3.03
CA LEU A 19 -10.60 -19.78 3.54
C LEU A 19 -11.97 -19.60 2.87
N ILE A 20 -12.07 -19.81 1.56
CA ILE A 20 -13.32 -19.72 0.81
C ILE A 20 -14.34 -20.70 1.39
N LYS A 21 -13.93 -21.95 1.64
CA LYS A 21 -14.77 -22.99 2.21
C LYS A 21 -15.15 -22.70 3.66
N ASP A 22 -14.16 -22.40 4.51
CA ASP A 22 -14.38 -22.24 5.96
C ASP A 22 -15.17 -20.98 6.31
N CYS A 23 -15.02 -19.92 5.52
CA CYS A 23 -15.70 -18.64 5.73
C CYS A 23 -16.94 -18.45 4.85
N ASN A 24 -17.31 -19.45 4.02
CA ASN A 24 -18.44 -19.36 3.06
C ASN A 24 -18.35 -18.11 2.16
N ILE A 25 -17.18 -17.86 1.57
CA ILE A 25 -16.95 -16.71 0.68
C ILE A 25 -17.62 -17.01 -0.66
N SER A 26 -18.51 -16.11 -1.11
CA SER A 26 -19.34 -16.35 -2.29
C SER A 26 -18.59 -16.19 -3.61
N ASN A 27 -17.61 -15.30 -3.67
CA ASN A 27 -16.86 -14.96 -4.88
C ASN A 27 -15.37 -15.00 -4.63
N SER A 28 -14.60 -15.40 -5.63
CA SER A 28 -13.14 -15.32 -5.60
C SER A 28 -12.57 -14.94 -6.96
N LEU A 29 -11.49 -14.20 -6.93
CA LEU A 29 -10.74 -13.81 -8.11
C LEU A 29 -9.26 -14.09 -7.88
N MET A 30 -8.70 -14.99 -8.65
CA MET A 30 -7.27 -15.28 -8.63
C MET A 30 -6.53 -14.32 -9.55
N PHE A 31 -5.48 -13.69 -9.01
CA PHE A 31 -4.52 -12.89 -9.74
C PHE A 31 -3.28 -13.74 -10.02
N GLU A 32 -2.83 -13.75 -11.25
CA GLU A 32 -1.60 -14.42 -11.68
C GLU A 32 -0.65 -13.37 -12.24
N GLU A 33 0.57 -13.34 -11.73
CA GLU A 33 1.57 -12.37 -12.17
C GLU A 33 1.90 -12.58 -13.68
N ASN A 34 1.87 -11.48 -14.44
CA ASN A 34 2.11 -11.47 -15.89
C ASN A 34 1.09 -12.27 -16.74
N ASN A 35 -0.02 -12.71 -16.19
CA ASN A 35 -1.11 -13.35 -16.93
C ASN A 35 -2.28 -12.38 -17.14
N LEU A 36 -2.31 -11.70 -18.30
CA LEU A 36 -3.39 -10.79 -18.70
C LEU A 36 -4.74 -11.48 -18.94
N ASN A 37 -4.82 -12.78 -18.75
CA ASN A 37 -6.04 -13.59 -18.85
C ASN A 37 -6.37 -14.29 -17.51
N SER A 38 -5.79 -13.85 -16.39
CA SER A 38 -6.18 -14.31 -15.07
C SER A 38 -7.64 -13.98 -14.78
N GLN A 39 -8.24 -14.64 -13.79
CA GLN A 39 -9.63 -14.36 -13.38
C GLN A 39 -9.82 -12.88 -13.03
N TYR A 40 -8.87 -12.30 -12.30
CA TYR A 40 -8.87 -10.89 -11.94
C TYR A 40 -8.84 -9.96 -13.16
N GLU A 41 -7.90 -10.19 -14.09
CA GLU A 41 -7.76 -9.38 -15.30
C GLU A 41 -8.98 -9.49 -16.23
N ASN A 42 -9.58 -10.67 -16.31
CA ASN A 42 -10.81 -10.84 -17.09
C ASN A 42 -11.98 -10.12 -16.45
N ALA A 43 -12.12 -10.18 -15.12
CA ALA A 43 -13.15 -9.42 -14.41
C ALA A 43 -13.00 -7.90 -14.61
N LEU A 44 -11.78 -7.38 -14.69
CA LEU A 44 -11.55 -5.97 -15.02
C LEU A 44 -11.98 -5.60 -16.44
N LYS A 45 -11.77 -6.51 -17.43
CA LYS A 45 -12.16 -6.28 -18.84
C LYS A 45 -13.67 -6.37 -19.05
N GLU A 46 -14.33 -7.25 -18.31
CA GLU A 46 -15.77 -7.51 -18.40
C GLU A 46 -16.59 -6.58 -17.50
N GLY A 47 -15.91 -5.82 -16.62
CA GLY A 47 -16.55 -4.87 -15.73
C GLY A 47 -17.34 -3.81 -16.48
N GLU A 48 -18.62 -3.65 -16.10
CA GLU A 48 -19.46 -2.56 -16.59
C GLU A 48 -19.22 -1.28 -15.78
N ASP A 49 -19.58 -0.12 -16.36
CA ASP A 49 -19.61 1.13 -15.62
C ASP A 49 -20.53 1.00 -14.40
N PHE A 50 -19.98 1.24 -13.21
CA PHE A 50 -20.78 1.16 -11.99
C PHE A 50 -21.19 2.57 -11.52
N THR A 51 -22.38 2.64 -10.96
CA THR A 51 -22.83 3.85 -10.27
C THR A 51 -22.20 3.88 -8.89
N SER A 52 -21.50 4.97 -8.60
CA SER A 52 -20.92 5.19 -7.27
C SER A 52 -22.01 5.12 -6.20
N ILE A 53 -21.79 4.31 -5.17
CA ILE A 53 -22.65 4.25 -4.00
C ILE A 53 -22.32 5.46 -3.12
N GLU A 54 -23.35 6.20 -2.70
CA GLU A 54 -23.17 7.26 -1.72
C GLU A 54 -22.66 6.66 -0.40
N SER A 55 -21.54 7.16 0.08
CA SER A 55 -20.99 6.80 1.39
C SER A 55 -20.97 8.03 2.30
N THR A 56 -21.11 7.79 3.60
CA THR A 56 -20.98 8.82 4.62
C THR A 56 -19.57 8.82 5.23
N HIS A 57 -19.24 9.85 5.95
CA HIS A 57 -17.98 9.92 6.67
C HIS A 57 -17.79 8.81 7.72
N GLU A 58 -18.87 8.27 8.24
CA GLU A 58 -18.89 7.24 9.28
C GLU A 58 -18.76 5.82 8.70
N ASP A 59 -19.05 5.64 7.41
CA ASP A 59 -18.93 4.34 6.76
C ASP A 59 -17.49 3.84 6.77
N LEU A 60 -17.34 2.52 6.94
CA LEU A 60 -16.05 1.88 6.96
C LEU A 60 -15.48 1.75 5.54
N ILE A 61 -14.23 2.16 5.37
CA ILE A 61 -13.49 1.94 4.13
C ILE A 61 -12.62 0.68 4.22
N MET A 62 -12.15 0.32 5.42
CA MET A 62 -11.34 -0.88 5.60
C MET A 62 -11.36 -1.41 7.04
N LEU A 63 -11.03 -2.70 7.17
CA LEU A 63 -10.67 -3.37 8.41
C LEU A 63 -9.20 -3.79 8.31
N MET A 64 -8.37 -3.30 9.22
CA MET A 64 -6.95 -3.64 9.25
C MET A 64 -6.65 -4.45 10.50
N TYR A 65 -6.30 -5.71 10.32
CA TYR A 65 -6.07 -6.62 11.44
C TYR A 65 -4.67 -6.47 12.03
N THR A 66 -4.60 -6.53 13.36
CA THR A 66 -3.36 -6.59 14.13
C THR A 66 -3.29 -7.90 14.91
N SER A 67 -2.10 -8.36 15.26
CA SER A 67 -1.89 -9.60 16.02
C SER A 67 -2.54 -9.62 17.40
N GLY A 68 -2.89 -8.45 17.94
CA GLY A 68 -3.50 -8.32 19.27
C GLY A 68 -2.57 -8.80 20.40
N THR A 69 -2.55 -8.07 21.50
CA THR A 69 -1.76 -8.43 22.70
C THR A 69 -2.34 -9.61 23.48
N THR A 70 -3.58 -10.00 23.18
CA THR A 70 -4.33 -11.07 23.87
C THR A 70 -4.37 -12.39 23.08
N GLY A 71 -3.59 -12.53 22.01
CA GLY A 71 -3.52 -13.74 21.17
C GLY A 71 -4.61 -13.85 20.09
N HIS A 72 -5.65 -13.04 20.13
CA HIS A 72 -6.66 -12.98 19.06
C HIS A 72 -6.46 -11.74 18.19
N PRO A 73 -6.48 -11.88 16.86
CA PRO A 73 -6.40 -10.74 15.95
C PRO A 73 -7.54 -9.74 16.21
N LYS A 74 -7.20 -8.44 16.17
CA LYS A 74 -8.16 -7.35 16.32
C LYS A 74 -8.22 -6.56 15.03
N GLY A 75 -9.42 -6.37 14.49
CA GLY A 75 -9.67 -5.55 13.31
C GLY A 75 -9.84 -4.08 13.69
N ALA A 76 -8.88 -3.24 13.36
CA ALA A 76 -9.03 -1.79 13.47
C ALA A 76 -10.01 -1.32 12.38
N MET A 77 -11.09 -0.68 12.81
CA MET A 77 -12.13 -0.13 11.94
C MET A 77 -11.71 1.26 11.48
N ILE A 78 -11.52 1.44 10.16
CA ILE A 78 -11.10 2.71 9.58
C ILE A 78 -12.23 3.23 8.71
N SER A 79 -12.74 4.43 9.06
CA SER A 79 -13.81 5.09 8.31
C SER A 79 -13.28 6.05 7.25
N HIS A 80 -14.16 6.49 6.33
CA HIS A 80 -13.85 7.53 5.36
C HIS A 80 -13.35 8.80 6.02
N GLN A 81 -13.96 9.21 7.15
CA GLN A 81 -13.55 10.37 7.92
C GLN A 81 -12.11 10.25 8.44
N MET A 82 -11.74 9.07 8.98
CA MET A 82 -10.38 8.84 9.47
C MET A 82 -9.34 8.97 8.35
N GLN A 83 -9.63 8.42 7.17
CA GLN A 83 -8.74 8.56 6.00
C GLN A 83 -8.62 10.01 5.54
N PHE A 84 -9.73 10.73 5.46
CA PHE A 84 -9.73 12.13 5.07
C PHE A 84 -8.88 12.98 6.01
N PHE A 85 -9.14 12.91 7.33
CA PHE A 85 -8.37 13.70 8.29
C PHE A 85 -6.91 13.27 8.41
N ASN A 86 -6.61 11.98 8.20
CA ASN A 86 -5.23 11.53 8.11
C ASN A 86 -4.51 12.19 6.92
N ALA A 87 -5.14 12.25 5.76
CA ALA A 87 -4.59 12.92 4.58
C ALA A 87 -4.39 14.43 4.81
N VAL A 88 -5.36 15.10 5.44
CA VAL A 88 -5.26 16.53 5.79
C VAL A 88 -4.11 16.79 6.77
N ASN A 89 -3.99 15.96 7.82
CA ASN A 89 -2.94 16.14 8.84
C ASN A 89 -1.54 15.92 8.28
N LEU A 90 -1.36 14.91 7.42
CA LEU A 90 -0.08 14.60 6.81
C LEU A 90 0.25 15.54 5.65
N GLY A 91 -0.74 15.98 4.90
CA GLY A 91 -0.55 16.82 3.72
C GLY A 91 0.33 18.03 4.00
N ALA A 92 -0.05 18.84 4.99
CA ALA A 92 0.72 20.03 5.37
C ALA A 92 2.07 19.68 6.03
N THR A 93 2.06 18.69 6.95
CA THR A 93 3.24 18.33 7.75
C THR A 93 4.36 17.71 6.90
N ALA A 94 3.99 16.82 5.98
CA ALA A 94 4.90 16.13 5.08
C ALA A 94 5.07 16.83 3.73
N ARG A 95 4.50 18.02 3.55
CA ARG A 95 4.55 18.81 2.31
C ARG A 95 4.04 18.05 1.08
N ILE A 96 2.99 17.25 1.27
CA ILE A 96 2.37 16.45 0.21
C ILE A 96 1.58 17.37 -0.72
N THR A 97 1.81 17.24 -2.01
CA THR A 97 1.12 17.97 -3.09
C THR A 97 0.76 17.00 -4.22
N ASP A 98 0.09 17.51 -5.24
CA ASP A 98 -0.18 16.79 -6.50
C ASP A 98 1.08 16.42 -7.31
N LYS A 99 2.24 16.98 -6.94
CA LYS A 99 3.55 16.68 -7.53
C LYS A 99 4.34 15.65 -6.74
N THR A 100 3.84 15.25 -5.59
CA THR A 100 4.51 14.27 -4.74
C THR A 100 4.52 12.89 -5.39
N ILE A 101 5.69 12.28 -5.47
CA ILE A 101 5.88 10.90 -5.93
C ILE A 101 6.60 10.14 -4.84
N GLN A 102 5.94 9.14 -4.26
CA GLN A 102 6.52 8.32 -3.19
C GLN A 102 6.93 6.94 -3.67
N LEU A 103 8.12 6.52 -3.24
CA LEU A 103 8.49 5.11 -3.29
C LEU A 103 7.95 4.39 -2.04
N VAL A 104 7.03 3.44 -2.22
CA VAL A 104 6.45 2.62 -1.16
C VAL A 104 7.15 1.28 -1.11
N VAL A 105 7.83 1.01 0.00
CA VAL A 105 8.60 -0.21 0.26
C VAL A 105 8.04 -1.03 1.43
N LEU A 106 7.05 -0.50 2.13
CA LEU A 106 6.38 -1.16 3.25
C LEU A 106 5.12 -1.90 2.77
N PRO A 107 4.76 -3.02 3.42
CA PRO A 107 3.59 -3.79 3.04
C PRO A 107 2.29 -3.00 3.12
N LEU A 108 1.45 -3.09 2.09
CA LEU A 108 0.16 -2.40 2.04
C LEU A 108 -0.90 -3.01 2.99
N PHE A 109 -0.71 -4.23 3.46
CA PHE A 109 -1.57 -4.82 4.49
C PHE A 109 -1.34 -4.23 5.89
N HIS A 110 -0.32 -3.39 6.05
CA HIS A 110 -0.02 -2.67 7.29
C HIS A 110 -0.20 -1.18 7.09
N THR A 111 -0.64 -0.48 8.17
CA THR A 111 -0.89 0.96 8.13
C THR A 111 0.33 1.79 7.71
N GLY A 112 1.55 1.31 8.02
CA GLY A 112 2.79 1.97 7.62
C GLY A 112 2.96 2.09 6.10
N GLY A 113 2.62 1.05 5.35
CA GLY A 113 2.69 1.08 3.88
C GLY A 113 1.51 1.82 3.25
N MET A 114 0.30 1.58 3.74
CA MET A 114 -0.91 2.12 3.11
C MET A 114 -1.30 3.50 3.62
N ASN A 115 -1.41 3.69 4.94
CA ASN A 115 -2.07 4.87 5.51
C ASN A 115 -1.11 5.98 5.96
N CYS A 116 0.19 5.67 6.17
CA CYS A 116 1.12 6.71 6.60
C CYS A 116 1.36 7.73 5.49
N TYR A 117 1.62 7.29 4.25
CA TYR A 117 1.89 8.22 3.17
C TYR A 117 1.14 7.87 1.87
N ALA A 118 1.02 6.58 1.48
CA ALA A 118 0.47 6.23 0.17
C ALA A 118 -0.95 6.80 -0.04
N ASN A 119 -1.91 6.49 0.83
CA ASN A 119 -3.26 7.03 0.74
C ASN A 119 -3.32 8.56 0.84
N PRO A 120 -2.62 9.24 1.79
CA PRO A 120 -2.53 10.68 1.81
C PRO A 120 -1.99 11.32 0.52
N ILE A 121 -1.00 10.71 -0.11
CA ILE A 121 -0.43 11.21 -1.36
C ILE A 121 -1.45 11.06 -2.50
N LEU A 122 -2.07 9.88 -2.65
CA LEU A 122 -3.12 9.68 -3.64
C LEU A 122 -4.32 10.61 -3.43
N HIS A 123 -4.71 10.86 -2.16
CA HIS A 123 -5.77 11.81 -1.82
C HIS A 123 -5.44 13.24 -2.28
N ASN A 124 -4.19 13.64 -2.25
CA ASN A 124 -3.74 14.96 -2.70
C ASN A 124 -3.40 15.02 -4.20
N GLY A 125 -3.67 13.96 -4.96
CA GLY A 125 -3.42 13.89 -6.40
C GLY A 125 -2.00 13.53 -6.80
N GLY A 126 -1.15 13.15 -5.86
CA GLY A 126 0.21 12.69 -6.11
C GLY A 126 0.27 11.26 -6.64
N GLN A 127 1.46 10.70 -6.74
CA GLN A 127 1.72 9.39 -7.31
C GLN A 127 2.44 8.47 -6.32
N VAL A 128 2.24 7.17 -6.50
CA VAL A 128 2.89 6.12 -5.70
C VAL A 128 3.58 5.14 -6.64
N VAL A 129 4.88 4.92 -6.40
CA VAL A 129 5.67 3.84 -7.01
C VAL A 129 5.78 2.73 -5.97
N LEU A 130 5.20 1.57 -6.28
CA LEU A 130 5.12 0.46 -5.34
C LEU A 130 6.17 -0.61 -5.66
N MET A 131 6.97 -0.98 -4.68
CA MET A 131 7.82 -2.17 -4.75
C MET A 131 7.08 -3.38 -4.20
N LYS A 132 7.08 -4.49 -4.94
CA LYS A 132 6.48 -5.77 -4.50
C LYS A 132 7.20 -6.29 -3.24
N GLU A 133 8.51 -6.26 -3.26
CA GLU A 133 9.39 -6.64 -2.16
C GLU A 133 10.50 -5.61 -2.03
N PHE A 134 10.91 -5.34 -0.78
CA PHE A 134 12.00 -4.40 -0.54
C PHE A 134 13.34 -5.02 -0.92
N ASP A 135 14.02 -4.37 -1.84
CA ASP A 135 15.43 -4.59 -2.18
C ASP A 135 16.19 -3.26 -2.08
N PRO A 136 17.25 -3.15 -1.27
CA PRO A 136 17.94 -1.88 -1.06
C PRO A 136 18.61 -1.34 -2.31
N GLY A 137 19.17 -2.21 -3.16
CA GLY A 137 19.83 -1.81 -4.41
C GLY A 137 18.83 -1.26 -5.42
N LYS A 138 17.69 -1.97 -5.57
CA LYS A 138 16.61 -1.54 -6.46
C LYS A 138 15.91 -0.26 -5.97
N ALA A 139 15.77 -0.10 -4.65
CA ALA A 139 15.22 1.13 -4.09
C ALA A 139 16.12 2.33 -4.39
N LEU A 140 17.44 2.19 -4.25
CA LEU A 140 18.42 3.21 -4.63
C LEU A 140 18.38 3.52 -6.13
N GLU A 141 18.29 2.49 -6.99
CA GLU A 141 18.18 2.65 -8.44
C GLU A 141 16.91 3.44 -8.82
N ILE A 142 15.76 3.14 -8.21
CA ILE A 142 14.51 3.85 -8.46
C ILE A 142 14.62 5.31 -7.98
N ILE A 143 15.22 5.57 -6.82
CA ILE A 143 15.43 6.92 -6.31
C ILE A 143 16.38 7.72 -7.21
N ASP A 144 17.46 7.09 -7.67
CA ASP A 144 18.47 7.71 -8.52
C ASP A 144 17.93 8.07 -9.92
N ASN A 145 16.99 7.26 -10.44
CA ASN A 145 16.45 7.44 -11.79
C ASN A 145 15.50 8.65 -11.87
N PRO A 146 15.86 9.71 -12.65
CA PRO A 146 15.03 10.90 -12.79
C PRO A 146 13.67 10.65 -13.46
N GLU A 147 13.51 9.56 -14.22
CA GLU A 147 12.24 9.22 -14.86
C GLU A 147 11.17 8.83 -13.84
N HIS A 148 11.57 8.24 -12.71
CA HIS A 148 10.65 7.94 -11.61
C HIS A 148 10.29 9.17 -10.79
N GLY A 149 11.17 10.16 -10.73
CA GLY A 149 10.94 11.45 -10.07
C GLY A 149 10.58 11.36 -8.59
N ILE A 150 11.15 10.37 -7.87
CA ILE A 150 10.82 10.16 -6.46
C ILE A 150 11.16 11.38 -5.62
N THR A 151 10.15 11.92 -4.93
CA THR A 151 10.28 13.08 -4.04
C THR A 151 10.11 12.72 -2.56
N HIS A 152 9.45 11.61 -2.27
CA HIS A 152 9.16 11.20 -0.89
C HIS A 152 9.49 9.73 -0.67
N PHE A 153 10.04 9.45 0.52
CA PHE A 153 10.37 8.11 0.98
C PHE A 153 10.03 7.95 2.46
N PHE A 154 9.24 6.93 2.79
CA PHE A 154 8.91 6.61 4.17
C PHE A 154 9.16 5.12 4.42
N ALA A 155 9.88 4.81 5.51
CA ALA A 155 10.13 3.45 5.92
C ALA A 155 10.34 3.34 7.44
N VAL A 156 10.38 2.11 7.94
CA VAL A 156 10.92 1.81 9.28
C VAL A 156 12.45 1.88 9.24
N PRO A 157 13.16 1.92 10.39
CA PRO A 157 14.63 2.09 10.40
C PRO A 157 15.42 1.08 9.58
N ALA A 158 14.99 -0.19 9.52
CA ALA A 158 15.74 -1.25 8.86
C ALA A 158 15.98 -1.03 7.34
N PRO A 159 14.99 -0.67 6.50
CA PRO A 159 15.23 -0.31 5.10
C PRO A 159 16.26 0.80 4.93
N PHE A 160 16.23 1.85 5.77
CA PHE A 160 17.25 2.91 5.71
C PHE A 160 18.65 2.35 5.99
N GLN A 161 18.79 1.50 7.02
CA GLN A 161 20.08 0.89 7.36
C GLN A 161 20.60 0.00 6.22
N PHE A 162 19.74 -0.79 5.59
CA PHE A 162 20.13 -1.64 4.46
C PHE A 162 20.54 -0.81 3.23
N MET A 163 19.83 0.28 2.95
CA MET A 163 20.21 1.20 1.87
C MET A 163 21.55 1.86 2.16
N MET A 164 21.78 2.35 3.39
CA MET A 164 23.05 2.99 3.79
C MET A 164 24.26 2.04 3.74
N GLN A 165 24.05 0.73 3.90
CA GLN A 165 25.09 -0.28 3.79
C GLN A 165 25.33 -0.75 2.34
N HIS A 166 24.44 -0.39 1.40
CA HIS A 166 24.57 -0.80 0.02
C HIS A 166 25.65 0.01 -0.72
N PRO A 167 26.50 -0.61 -1.56
CA PRO A 167 27.59 0.08 -2.25
C PRO A 167 27.16 1.30 -3.08
N ASN A 168 25.94 1.27 -3.64
CA ASN A 168 25.44 2.36 -4.47
C ASN A 168 24.94 3.57 -3.66
N PHE A 169 24.86 3.48 -2.33
CA PHE A 169 24.30 4.57 -1.51
C PHE A 169 25.05 5.88 -1.69
N GLU A 170 26.41 5.83 -1.67
CA GLU A 170 27.27 7.01 -1.80
C GLU A 170 27.18 7.68 -3.21
N THR A 171 26.72 6.95 -4.21
CA THR A 171 26.61 7.45 -5.59
C THR A 171 25.19 7.81 -6.00
N THR A 172 24.19 7.45 -5.19
CA THR A 172 22.77 7.74 -5.48
C THR A 172 22.47 9.23 -5.34
N ASP A 173 21.80 9.80 -6.32
CA ASP A 173 21.35 11.20 -6.30
C ASP A 173 20.05 11.35 -5.51
N PHE A 174 20.15 11.79 -4.26
CA PHE A 174 19.01 12.10 -3.40
C PHE A 174 18.51 13.54 -3.53
N SER A 175 19.02 14.34 -4.44
CA SER A 175 18.71 15.79 -4.54
C SER A 175 17.21 16.07 -4.77
N ARG A 176 16.47 15.11 -5.32
CA ARG A 176 15.03 15.21 -5.56
C ARG A 176 14.18 14.88 -4.34
N ILE A 177 14.75 14.27 -3.31
CA ILE A 177 14.01 13.90 -2.10
C ILE A 177 13.68 15.15 -1.28
N GLU A 178 12.40 15.50 -1.25
CA GLU A 178 11.85 16.63 -0.49
C GLU A 178 11.39 16.22 0.91
N GLY A 179 11.01 14.96 1.05
CA GLY A 179 10.50 14.39 2.30
C GLY A 179 11.02 12.98 2.55
N ALA A 180 11.69 12.79 3.69
CA ALA A 180 12.08 11.48 4.18
C ALA A 180 11.54 11.28 5.59
N GLY A 181 10.73 10.23 5.78
CA GLY A 181 10.12 9.89 7.06
C GLY A 181 10.58 8.55 7.58
N VAL A 182 10.84 8.46 8.88
CA VAL A 182 11.15 7.21 9.57
C VAL A 182 10.25 7.04 10.79
N GLY A 183 9.75 5.84 11.02
CA GLY A 183 8.90 5.55 12.17
C GLY A 183 8.43 4.11 12.25
N GLY A 184 7.61 3.79 13.27
CA GLY A 184 6.99 2.49 13.43
C GLY A 184 7.84 1.43 14.13
N ALA A 185 9.08 1.74 14.48
CA ALA A 185 9.96 0.92 15.30
C ALA A 185 10.88 1.82 16.13
N PRO A 186 11.39 1.32 17.30
CA PRO A 186 12.36 2.06 18.09
C PRO A 186 13.70 2.18 17.38
#